data_fee576c162f70a0fb2d2b01800008f89
#
_entry.id   fee576c162f70a0fb2d2b01800008f89
#
_cell.length_a   1.000
_cell.length_b   1.000
_cell.length_c   1.000
_cell.angle_alpha   90.00
_cell.angle_beta   90.00
_cell.angle_gamma   90.00
#
_symmetry.space_group_name_H-M   'P 1'
#
loop_
_entity.id
_entity.type
_entity.pdbx_description
1 polymer ?
#
loop_
_entity_poly.entity_id
_entity_poly.type
_entity_poly.pdbx_seq_one_letter_code
_entity_poly.pdbx_strand_id
1 'polypeptide(L)'
;MLYQYLIETFGYNEPIFTSDIQYKEYSKIWVAKELTRLCETGQLIRYERGIYYIPQTTPFGNSVLNPNKVIERKYLIENGERIGFYTGITAFQRIGLSTQMSNVPEIQTNNENSRLRRVKVGSQEVILRKARVKITNQNSSVLQFLEMMNSAAA
;
A
#
# COMPACT_ATOMS: atom_id res chain seq x y z
N MET A 1 -16.87 -17.48 10.92
CA MET A 1 -16.83 -16.09 11.41
C MET A 1 -15.86 -15.25 10.60
N LEU A 2 -16.28 -14.07 10.23
CA LEU A 2 -15.44 -13.17 9.42
C LEU A 2 -14.11 -12.84 10.09
N TYR A 3 -14.12 -12.56 11.38
CA TYR A 3 -12.90 -12.22 12.12
C TYR A 3 -11.84 -13.34 12.03
N GLN A 4 -12.26 -14.59 12.19
CA GLN A 4 -11.35 -15.72 12.08
C GLN A 4 -10.76 -15.83 10.67
N TYR A 5 -11.59 -15.63 9.66
CA TYR A 5 -11.14 -15.60 8.27
C TYR A 5 -10.09 -14.50 8.04
N LEU A 6 -10.31 -13.32 8.59
CA LEU A 6 -9.38 -12.20 8.45
C LEU A 6 -8.03 -12.50 9.11
N ILE A 7 -8.04 -13.11 10.30
CA ILE A 7 -6.80 -13.49 10.99
C ILE A 7 -6.02 -14.52 10.16
N GLU A 8 -6.71 -15.54 9.66
CA GLU A 8 -6.06 -16.61 8.90
C GLU A 8 -5.54 -16.16 7.54
N THR A 9 -6.25 -15.22 6.91
CA THR A 9 -5.91 -14.77 5.56
C THR A 9 -4.88 -13.64 5.57
N PHE A 10 -5.03 -12.65 6.44
CA PHE A 10 -4.22 -11.44 6.45
C PHE A 10 -3.25 -11.35 7.62
N GLY A 11 -3.63 -11.89 8.79
CA GLY A 11 -2.81 -11.81 9.99
C GLY A 11 -2.91 -10.45 10.71
N TYR A 12 -2.09 -10.29 11.74
CA TYR A 12 -2.05 -9.07 12.54
C TYR A 12 -1.17 -8.02 11.88
N ASN A 13 -1.55 -6.74 12.04
CA ASN A 13 -0.78 -5.58 11.55
C ASN A 13 -0.51 -5.60 10.04
N GLU A 14 -1.42 -6.20 9.28
CA GLU A 14 -1.36 -6.20 7.83
C GLU A 14 -2.55 -5.44 7.26
N PRO A 15 -2.36 -4.66 6.17
CA PRO A 15 -3.47 -3.92 5.59
C PRO A 15 -4.48 -4.88 4.97
N ILE A 16 -5.74 -4.68 5.31
CA ILE A 16 -6.87 -5.44 4.77
C ILE A 16 -7.68 -4.50 3.90
N PHE A 17 -7.58 -4.67 2.60
CA PHE A 17 -8.40 -3.90 1.65
C PHE A 17 -9.73 -4.62 1.46
N THR A 18 -10.83 -3.89 1.50
CA THR A 18 -12.16 -4.50 1.32
C THR A 18 -12.27 -5.24 0.01
N SER A 19 -11.58 -4.76 -1.04
CA SER A 19 -11.56 -5.43 -2.35
C SER A 19 -10.86 -6.79 -2.32
N ASP A 20 -10.00 -7.05 -1.34
CA ASP A 20 -9.28 -8.32 -1.22
C ASP A 20 -10.04 -9.35 -0.38
N ILE A 21 -11.15 -8.96 0.25
CA ILE A 21 -11.93 -9.85 1.09
C ILE A 21 -12.82 -10.74 0.22
N GLN A 22 -12.58 -12.04 0.28
CA GLN A 22 -13.40 -13.05 -0.41
C GLN A 22 -13.87 -14.04 0.63
N TYR A 23 -14.98 -13.70 1.29
CA TYR A 23 -15.48 -14.51 2.39
C TYR A 23 -16.74 -15.27 1.96
N LYS A 24 -16.54 -16.55 1.61
CA LYS A 24 -17.62 -17.48 1.26
C LYS A 24 -18.56 -16.86 0.19
N GLU A 25 -19.87 -17.08 0.35
CA GLU A 25 -20.89 -16.57 -0.56
C GLU A 25 -21.60 -15.33 0.01
N TYR A 26 -21.02 -14.68 1.00
CA TYR A 26 -21.64 -13.52 1.63
C TYR A 26 -21.51 -12.28 0.74
N SER A 27 -22.59 -11.48 0.74
CA SER A 27 -22.62 -10.24 -0.02
C SER A 27 -21.62 -9.20 0.51
N LYS A 28 -21.23 -8.28 -0.35
CA LYS A 28 -20.36 -7.15 0.05
C LYS A 28 -21.03 -6.30 1.13
N ILE A 29 -22.36 -6.18 1.09
CA ILE A 29 -23.11 -5.40 2.08
C ILE A 29 -23.01 -6.06 3.46
N TRP A 30 -23.16 -7.37 3.52
CA TRP A 30 -23.03 -8.11 4.77
C TRP A 30 -21.61 -7.97 5.35
N VAL A 31 -20.60 -8.12 4.50
CA VAL A 31 -19.20 -7.99 4.90
C VAL A 31 -18.94 -6.58 5.45
N ALA A 32 -19.46 -5.55 4.78
CA ALA A 32 -19.30 -4.16 5.24
C ALA A 32 -19.90 -3.94 6.61
N LYS A 33 -21.08 -4.51 6.88
CA LYS A 33 -21.73 -4.43 8.20
C LYS A 33 -20.92 -5.15 9.28
N GLU A 34 -20.37 -6.31 8.96
CA GLU A 34 -19.54 -7.07 9.90
C GLU A 34 -18.22 -6.35 10.19
N LEU A 35 -17.61 -5.71 9.19
CA LEU A 35 -16.41 -4.90 9.40
C LEU A 35 -16.69 -3.75 10.37
N THR A 36 -17.82 -3.08 10.19
CA THR A 36 -18.24 -2.00 11.10
C THR A 36 -18.42 -2.52 12.51
N ARG A 37 -19.09 -3.68 12.68
CA ARG A 37 -19.31 -4.31 13.99
C ARG A 37 -17.98 -4.65 14.66
N LEU A 38 -17.03 -5.21 13.92
CA LEU A 38 -15.71 -5.56 14.44
C LEU A 38 -14.92 -4.32 14.87
N CYS A 39 -15.09 -3.21 14.17
CA CYS A 39 -14.49 -1.94 14.56
C CYS A 39 -15.07 -1.42 15.86
N GLU A 40 -16.39 -1.55 16.05
CA GLU A 40 -17.06 -1.14 17.29
C GLU A 40 -16.59 -1.93 18.51
N THR A 41 -16.27 -3.21 18.32
CA THR A 41 -15.79 -4.07 19.41
C THR A 41 -14.29 -3.94 19.67
N GLY A 42 -13.56 -3.18 18.84
CA GLY A 42 -12.13 -3.01 18.97
C GLY A 42 -11.27 -4.12 18.39
N GLN A 43 -11.89 -5.15 17.79
CA GLN A 43 -11.16 -6.27 17.18
C GLN A 43 -10.52 -5.88 15.85
N LEU A 44 -11.01 -4.82 15.23
CA LEU A 44 -10.55 -4.32 13.94
C LEU A 44 -10.42 -2.80 14.03
N ILE A 45 -9.42 -2.24 13.37
CA ILE A 45 -9.25 -0.78 13.30
C ILE A 45 -9.33 -0.36 11.84
N ARG A 46 -10.11 0.69 11.58
CA ARG A 46 -10.18 1.31 10.27
C ARG A 46 -9.01 2.27 10.10
N TYR A 47 -8.15 2.00 9.13
CA TYR A 47 -6.99 2.84 8.83
C TYR A 47 -7.37 4.03 7.95
N GLU A 48 -8.05 3.74 6.85
CA GLU A 48 -8.60 4.69 5.90
C GLU A 48 -9.88 4.11 5.31
N ARG A 49 -10.55 4.86 4.44
CA ARG A 49 -11.72 4.35 3.73
C ARG A 49 -11.35 3.09 2.94
N GLY A 50 -11.99 1.99 3.27
CA GLY A 50 -11.78 0.70 2.61
C GLY A 50 -10.53 -0.05 3.04
N ILE A 51 -9.83 0.41 4.08
CA ILE A 51 -8.61 -0.23 4.58
C ILE A 51 -8.72 -0.42 6.08
N TYR A 52 -8.51 -1.65 6.52
CA TYR A 52 -8.60 -2.05 7.93
C TYR A 52 -7.35 -2.82 8.32
N TYR A 53 -7.17 -3.05 9.62
CA TYR A 53 -6.14 -3.95 10.11
C TYR A 53 -6.54 -4.52 11.47
N ILE A 54 -5.97 -5.68 11.81
CA ILE A 54 -6.16 -6.32 13.09
C ILE A 54 -5.01 -5.90 13.99
N PRO A 55 -5.27 -5.11 15.06
CA PRO A 55 -4.19 -4.64 15.92
C PRO A 55 -3.65 -5.75 16.81
N GLN A 56 -2.36 -5.67 17.13
CA GLN A 56 -1.78 -6.44 18.22
C GLN A 56 -1.85 -5.62 19.51
N THR A 57 -2.34 -6.22 20.58
CA THR A 57 -2.36 -5.58 21.89
C THR A 57 -0.98 -5.69 22.51
N THR A 58 -0.41 -4.56 22.93
CA THR A 58 0.88 -4.49 23.62
C THR A 58 0.69 -3.83 24.96
N PRO A 59 1.70 -3.90 25.88
CA PRO A 59 1.62 -3.17 27.16
C PRO A 59 1.45 -1.66 26.99
N PHE A 60 1.77 -1.13 25.80
CA PHE A 60 1.66 0.30 25.49
C PHE A 60 0.40 0.63 24.69
N GLY A 61 -0.52 -0.32 24.54
CA GLY A 61 -1.76 -0.15 23.79
C GLY A 61 -1.76 -0.94 22.49
N ASN A 62 -2.69 -0.60 21.60
CA ASN A 62 -2.78 -1.26 20.29
C ASN A 62 -1.67 -0.78 19.35
N SER A 63 -1.16 -1.71 18.55
CA SER A 63 -0.18 -1.39 17.53
C SER A 63 -0.77 -0.49 16.44
N VAL A 64 0.10 0.25 15.76
CA VAL A 64 -0.27 1.13 14.64
C VAL A 64 0.24 0.50 13.36
N LEU A 65 -0.61 0.49 12.32
CA LEU A 65 -0.24 -0.06 11.02
C LEU A 65 0.84 0.80 10.35
N ASN A 66 1.88 0.15 9.85
CA ASN A 66 2.96 0.83 9.14
C ASN A 66 2.44 1.37 7.79
N PRO A 67 2.50 2.68 7.54
CA PRO A 67 2.05 3.26 6.27
C PRO A 67 2.72 2.65 5.04
N ASN A 68 3.97 2.20 5.16
CA ASN A 68 4.69 1.60 4.04
C ASN A 68 4.04 0.31 3.53
N LYS A 69 3.41 -0.45 4.42
CA LYS A 69 2.67 -1.66 4.02
C LYS A 69 1.44 -1.30 3.17
N VAL A 70 0.76 -0.23 3.53
CA VAL A 70 -0.40 0.26 2.79
C VAL A 70 0.04 0.80 1.43
N ILE A 71 1.11 1.57 1.40
CA ILE A 71 1.69 2.13 0.17
C ILE A 71 2.08 1.00 -0.78
N GLU A 72 2.74 -0.02 -0.27
CA GLU A 72 3.17 -1.16 -1.08
C GLU A 72 1.98 -1.86 -1.73
N ARG A 73 0.95 -2.17 -0.96
CA ARG A 73 -0.25 -2.84 -1.49
C ARG A 73 -1.01 -1.96 -2.48
N LYS A 74 -1.06 -0.67 -2.23
CA LYS A 74 -1.87 0.27 -3.01
C LYS A 74 -1.22 0.67 -4.32
N TYR A 75 0.11 0.80 -4.34
CA TYR A 75 0.83 1.41 -5.45
C TYR A 75 1.94 0.56 -6.05
N LEU A 76 2.46 -0.43 -5.35
CA LEU A 76 3.61 -1.20 -5.80
C LEU A 76 3.28 -2.62 -6.24
N ILE A 77 2.53 -3.36 -5.42
CA ILE A 77 2.22 -4.76 -5.68
C ILE A 77 0.75 -5.03 -5.39
N GLU A 78 0.05 -5.60 -6.37
CA GLU A 78 -1.35 -6.00 -6.22
C GLU A 78 -1.51 -7.43 -6.70
N ASN A 79 -2.02 -8.31 -5.81
CA ASN A 79 -2.23 -9.74 -6.10
C ASN A 79 -0.97 -10.44 -6.64
N GLY A 80 0.20 -10.11 -6.08
CA GLY A 80 1.46 -10.66 -6.53
C GLY A 80 2.04 -10.05 -7.79
N GLU A 81 1.31 -9.14 -8.43
CA GLU A 81 1.75 -8.44 -9.64
C GLU A 81 2.35 -7.09 -9.30
N ARG A 82 3.48 -6.78 -9.89
CA ARG A 82 4.11 -5.48 -9.75
C ARG A 82 3.31 -4.45 -10.55
N ILE A 83 2.83 -3.41 -9.86
CA ILE A 83 2.07 -2.32 -10.49
C ILE A 83 2.76 -0.98 -10.37
N GLY A 84 3.89 -0.91 -9.68
CA GLY A 84 4.61 0.33 -9.49
C GLY A 84 6.05 0.10 -9.08
N PHE A 85 6.81 1.19 -9.03
CA PHE A 85 8.20 1.17 -8.55
C PHE A 85 8.56 2.54 -7.99
N TYR A 86 9.59 2.57 -7.12
CA TYR A 86 10.14 3.83 -6.65
C TYR A 86 10.93 4.51 -7.76
N THR A 87 10.81 5.82 -7.85
CA THR A 87 11.49 6.62 -8.87
C THR A 87 12.14 7.85 -8.22
N GLY A 88 12.88 8.63 -9.01
CA GLY A 88 13.56 9.82 -8.53
C GLY A 88 14.63 9.50 -7.51
N ILE A 89 14.85 10.42 -6.56
CA ILE A 89 15.86 10.27 -5.49
C ILE A 89 15.57 9.03 -4.63
N THR A 90 14.30 8.71 -4.42
CA THR A 90 13.90 7.52 -3.65
C THR A 90 14.49 6.25 -4.24
N ALA A 91 14.45 6.10 -5.57
CA ALA A 91 15.01 4.93 -6.24
C ALA A 91 16.53 4.83 -6.02
N PHE A 92 17.24 5.94 -6.16
CA PHE A 92 18.69 5.98 -5.94
C PHE A 92 19.05 5.63 -4.48
N GLN A 93 18.28 6.14 -3.51
CA GLN A 93 18.47 5.82 -2.11
C GLN A 93 18.33 4.32 -1.84
N ARG A 94 17.29 3.71 -2.37
CA ARG A 94 16.96 2.30 -2.09
C ARG A 94 18.00 1.33 -2.63
N ILE A 95 18.71 1.70 -3.70
CA ILE A 95 19.78 0.87 -4.23
C ILE A 95 21.17 1.32 -3.77
N GLY A 96 21.23 2.27 -2.83
CA GLY A 96 22.47 2.70 -2.20
C GLY A 96 23.33 3.64 -3.04
N LEU A 97 22.82 4.18 -4.14
CA LEU A 97 23.56 5.11 -5.01
C LEU A 97 23.48 6.55 -4.56
N SER A 98 22.67 6.87 -3.59
CA SER A 98 22.54 8.23 -3.04
C SER A 98 22.45 8.17 -1.53
N THR A 99 23.13 9.08 -0.86
CA THR A 99 23.02 9.30 0.58
C THR A 99 22.05 10.43 0.91
N GLN A 100 21.53 11.10 -0.11
CA GLN A 100 20.58 12.19 0.06
C GLN A 100 19.25 11.62 0.56
N MET A 101 18.79 12.12 1.70
CA MET A 101 17.54 11.66 2.34
C MET A 101 16.35 12.39 1.73
N SER A 102 15.35 11.63 1.29
CA SER A 102 14.06 12.18 0.92
C SER A 102 13.02 11.71 1.93
N ASN A 103 12.30 12.66 2.53
CA ASN A 103 11.23 12.35 3.47
C ASN A 103 9.93 11.96 2.76
N VAL A 104 9.84 12.26 1.47
CA VAL A 104 8.65 12.01 0.65
C VAL A 104 9.04 11.09 -0.50
N PRO A 105 8.71 9.78 -0.40
CA PRO A 105 9.03 8.86 -1.48
C PRO A 105 8.25 9.18 -2.75
N GLU A 106 8.89 8.95 -3.90
CA GLU A 106 8.26 9.08 -5.21
C GLU A 106 8.01 7.70 -5.81
N ILE A 107 6.80 7.48 -6.28
CA ILE A 107 6.37 6.21 -6.85
C ILE A 107 5.72 6.46 -8.20
N GLN A 108 6.12 5.69 -9.21
CA GLN A 108 5.44 5.62 -10.49
C GLN A 108 4.61 4.35 -10.50
N THR A 109 3.32 4.47 -10.81
CA THR A 109 2.41 3.34 -10.65
C THR A 109 1.30 3.35 -11.71
N ASN A 110 0.81 2.14 -12.02
CA ASN A 110 -0.37 1.97 -12.87
C ASN A 110 -1.63 2.51 -12.21
N ASN A 111 -1.63 2.59 -10.88
CA ASN A 111 -2.78 3.01 -10.09
C ASN A 111 -2.77 4.52 -9.83
N GLU A 112 -2.43 5.30 -10.85
CA GLU A 112 -2.47 6.76 -10.80
C GLU A 112 -2.77 7.31 -12.20
N ASN A 113 -3.65 8.29 -12.26
CA ASN A 113 -4.06 8.93 -13.51
C ASN A 113 -3.42 10.30 -13.73
N SER A 114 -2.96 10.95 -12.67
CA SER A 114 -2.34 12.26 -12.75
C SER A 114 -0.86 12.15 -13.09
N ARG A 115 -0.37 13.12 -13.85
CA ARG A 115 1.05 13.19 -14.20
C ARG A 115 1.93 13.25 -12.95
N LEU A 116 1.50 14.03 -11.95
CA LEU A 116 2.16 14.14 -10.67
C LEU A 116 1.14 14.56 -9.62
N ARG A 117 1.09 13.84 -8.50
CA ARG A 117 0.18 14.15 -7.40
C ARG A 117 0.84 13.78 -6.07
N ARG A 118 0.68 14.65 -5.08
CA ARG A 118 1.11 14.36 -3.72
C ARG A 118 -0.10 13.89 -2.92
N VAL A 119 0.02 12.73 -2.27
CA VAL A 119 -1.04 12.18 -1.44
C VAL A 119 -0.50 11.83 -0.07
N LYS A 120 -1.42 11.64 0.88
CA LYS A 120 -1.08 11.18 2.23
C LYS A 120 -1.64 9.79 2.45
N VAL A 121 -0.80 8.89 2.93
CA VAL A 121 -1.21 7.55 3.37
C VAL A 121 -0.91 7.46 4.86
N GLY A 122 -1.96 7.60 5.68
CA GLY A 122 -1.77 7.78 7.11
C GLY A 122 -0.97 9.05 7.42
N SER A 123 0.15 8.92 8.09
CA SER A 123 1.05 10.04 8.41
C SER A 123 2.14 10.25 7.35
N GLN A 124 2.23 9.37 6.34
CA GLN A 124 3.29 9.41 5.33
C GLN A 124 2.80 10.08 4.06
N GLU A 125 3.53 11.11 3.60
CA GLU A 125 3.29 11.70 2.29
C GLU A 125 3.98 10.88 1.20
N VAL A 126 3.38 10.83 0.02
CA VAL A 126 3.92 10.12 -1.14
C VAL A 126 3.65 10.95 -2.39
N ILE A 127 4.63 11.03 -3.26
CA ILE A 127 4.47 11.63 -4.59
C ILE A 127 4.18 10.50 -5.57
N LEU A 128 3.06 10.61 -6.27
CA LEU A 128 2.64 9.61 -7.25
C LEU A 128 2.78 10.16 -8.66
N ARG A 129 3.26 9.32 -9.55
CA ARG A 129 3.36 9.62 -10.99
C ARG A 129 2.69 8.53 -11.79
N LYS A 130 1.97 8.92 -12.82
CA LYS A 130 1.38 7.97 -13.75
C LYS A 130 2.46 7.19 -14.50
N ALA A 131 2.27 5.89 -14.63
CA ALA A 131 3.16 5.05 -15.44
C ALA A 131 3.07 5.45 -16.92
N ARG A 132 4.22 5.58 -17.58
CA ARG A 132 4.27 5.89 -19.01
C ARG A 132 3.85 4.69 -19.85
N VAL A 133 4.21 3.50 -19.38
CA VAL A 133 3.87 2.21 -19.98
C VAL A 133 3.37 1.34 -18.84
N LYS A 134 2.42 0.45 -19.10
CA LYS A 134 1.90 -0.45 -18.08
C LYS A 134 3.04 -1.23 -17.42
N ILE A 135 3.16 -1.09 -16.12
CA ILE A 135 4.17 -1.77 -15.32
C ILE A 135 3.72 -3.20 -15.04
N THR A 136 4.62 -4.16 -15.24
CA THR A 136 4.39 -5.59 -14.99
C THR A 136 5.57 -6.18 -14.25
N ASN A 137 5.45 -7.43 -13.79
CA ASN A 137 6.55 -8.15 -13.17
C ASN A 137 7.75 -8.30 -14.12
N GLN A 138 7.49 -8.36 -15.41
CA GLN A 138 8.53 -8.58 -16.42
C GLN A 138 9.34 -7.33 -16.75
N ASN A 139 8.69 -6.15 -16.75
CA ASN A 139 9.32 -4.91 -17.19
C ASN A 139 9.64 -3.91 -16.08
N SER A 140 9.21 -4.17 -14.84
CA SER A 140 9.35 -3.18 -13.77
C SER A 140 10.78 -2.74 -13.51
N SER A 141 11.72 -3.68 -13.48
CA SER A 141 13.14 -3.37 -13.26
C SER A 141 13.74 -2.52 -14.38
N VAL A 142 13.40 -2.85 -15.61
CA VAL A 142 13.88 -2.11 -16.78
C VAL A 142 13.29 -0.70 -16.78
N LEU A 143 12.00 -0.58 -16.55
CA LEU A 143 11.33 0.73 -16.51
C LEU A 143 11.88 1.60 -15.38
N GLN A 144 12.10 1.03 -14.20
CA GLN A 144 12.69 1.74 -13.08
C GLN A 144 14.08 2.27 -13.44
N PHE A 145 14.90 1.43 -14.05
CA PHE A 145 16.24 1.82 -14.49
C PHE A 145 16.17 2.98 -15.49
N LEU A 146 15.29 2.91 -16.48
CA LEU A 146 15.12 3.96 -17.48
C LEU A 146 14.69 5.28 -16.85
N GLU A 147 13.77 5.24 -15.89
CA GLU A 147 13.32 6.44 -15.18
C GLU A 147 14.45 7.03 -14.31
N MET A 148 15.26 6.18 -13.69
CA MET A 148 16.43 6.64 -12.94
C MET A 148 17.44 7.32 -13.85
N MET A 149 17.69 6.78 -15.04
CA MET A 149 18.57 7.38 -16.01
C MET A 149 18.06 8.75 -16.49
N ASN A 150 16.77 8.87 -16.72
CA ASN A 150 16.14 10.14 -17.08
C ASN A 150 16.30 11.17 -15.96
N SER A 151 16.13 10.77 -14.72
CA SER A 151 16.29 11.64 -13.56
C SER A 151 17.74 12.10 -13.40
N ALA A 152 18.71 11.21 -13.64
CA ALA A 152 20.13 11.52 -13.55
C ALA A 152 20.57 12.46 -14.67
N ALA A 153 19.94 12.38 -15.85
CA ALA A 153 20.27 13.22 -17.00
C ALA A 153 19.68 14.63 -16.88
N ALA A 154 18.67 14.78 -16.03
CA ALA A 154 18.08 16.08 -15.76
C ALA A 154 18.85 16.81 -14.67
#